data_1065652be8028cfbacb803f038d08118
#
_entry.id   1065652be8028cfbacb803f038d08118
#
_cell.length_a   1.000
_cell.length_b   1.000
_cell.length_c   1.000
_cell.angle_alpha   90.00
_cell.angle_beta   90.00
_cell.angle_gamma   90.00
#
_symmetry.space_group_name_H-M   'P 1'
#
loop_
_entity.id
_entity.type
_entity.pdbx_description
1 polymer ?
#
loop_
_entity_poly.entity_id
_entity_poly.type
_entity_poly.pdbx_seq_one_letter_code
_entity_poly.pdbx_strand_id
1 'polypeptide(L)'
;MQGKIVKGIAGFYYVHVVESGVYECKAKGIFRKDGVKPLVGDNVEIEVLDEEEKKGNIREILTRKNELIRPAVANIDQALVVFAVTKPKPHFNLLDRFLVMMEQKKIPVILCFNKSDIAKESDISKMEEIYRSCGYPVFLRVRKKDGRSKK
;
A
#
# COMPACT_ATOMS: atom_id res chain seq x y z
N MET A 1 -14.73 -20.15 2.92
CA MET A 1 -13.51 -19.83 3.70
C MET A 1 -13.25 -18.33 3.64
N GLN A 2 -12.73 -17.74 4.73
CA GLN A 2 -12.32 -16.32 4.72
C GLN A 2 -10.84 -16.18 4.45
N GLY A 3 -10.49 -15.14 3.67
CA GLY A 3 -9.10 -14.83 3.35
C GLY A 3 -8.92 -13.37 2.96
N LYS A 4 -7.67 -12.98 2.69
CA LYS A 4 -7.30 -11.63 2.27
C LYS A 4 -6.75 -11.64 0.85
N ILE A 5 -7.20 -10.74 -0.01
CA ILE A 5 -6.64 -10.55 -1.34
C ILE A 5 -5.23 -9.94 -1.21
N VAL A 6 -4.22 -10.69 -1.61
CA VAL A 6 -2.81 -10.25 -1.58
C VAL A 6 -2.31 -9.80 -2.95
N LYS A 7 -3.00 -10.16 -4.04
CA LYS A 7 -2.62 -9.83 -5.40
C LYS A 7 -3.82 -9.90 -6.34
N GLY A 8 -3.86 -9.03 -7.35
CA GLY A 8 -4.86 -9.06 -8.43
C GLY A 8 -4.19 -8.86 -9.79
N ILE A 9 -4.38 -9.79 -10.73
CA ILE A 9 -3.80 -9.73 -12.08
C ILE A 9 -4.81 -10.28 -13.08
N ALA A 10 -5.07 -9.53 -14.15
CA ALA A 10 -5.86 -9.97 -15.30
C ALA A 10 -7.24 -10.58 -14.95
N GLY A 11 -7.87 -10.07 -13.89
CA GLY A 11 -9.18 -10.57 -13.44
C GLY A 11 -9.13 -11.76 -12.49
N PHE A 12 -7.94 -12.25 -12.17
CA PHE A 12 -7.70 -13.23 -11.10
C PHE A 12 -7.24 -12.54 -9.82
N TYR A 13 -7.67 -13.08 -8.69
CA TYR A 13 -7.36 -12.60 -7.36
C TYR A 13 -6.72 -13.72 -6.55
N TYR A 14 -5.57 -13.45 -5.96
CA TYR A 14 -4.86 -14.38 -5.11
C TYR A 14 -5.25 -14.09 -3.66
N VAL A 15 -5.94 -15.03 -3.05
CA VAL A 15 -6.50 -14.90 -1.71
C VAL A 15 -5.71 -15.75 -0.75
N HIS A 16 -5.05 -15.12 0.20
CA HIS A 16 -4.37 -15.81 1.28
C HIS A 16 -5.38 -16.20 2.38
N VAL A 17 -5.51 -17.50 2.61
CA VAL A 17 -6.30 -18.10 3.70
C VAL A 17 -5.33 -18.63 4.74
N VAL A 18 -5.53 -18.25 5.99
CA VAL A 18 -4.67 -18.67 7.11
C VAL A 18 -4.66 -20.20 7.18
N GLU A 19 -3.48 -20.79 7.40
CA GLU A 19 -3.21 -22.25 7.47
C GLU A 19 -3.48 -23.04 6.18
N SER A 20 -4.21 -22.48 5.22
CA SER A 20 -4.56 -23.17 3.97
C SER A 20 -3.76 -22.67 2.75
N GLY A 21 -3.07 -21.52 2.86
CA GLY A 21 -2.23 -20.96 1.79
C GLY A 21 -2.95 -20.02 0.85
N VAL A 22 -2.50 -19.93 -0.41
CA VAL A 22 -2.99 -18.95 -1.39
C VAL A 22 -3.83 -19.64 -2.45
N TYR A 23 -5.06 -19.16 -2.61
CA TYR A 23 -6.00 -19.63 -3.63
C TYR A 23 -6.07 -18.65 -4.79
N GLU A 24 -6.05 -19.16 -6.03
CA GLU A 24 -6.35 -18.39 -7.23
C GLU A 24 -7.88 -18.33 -7.43
N CYS A 25 -8.45 -17.14 -7.29
CA CYS A 25 -9.89 -16.94 -7.31
C CYS A 25 -10.32 -16.04 -8.46
N LYS A 26 -11.53 -16.31 -9.00
CA LYS A 26 -12.25 -15.40 -9.89
C LYS A 26 -13.31 -14.64 -9.11
N ALA A 27 -13.56 -13.38 -9.47
CA ALA A 27 -14.70 -12.64 -8.97
C ALA A 27 -15.97 -13.04 -9.76
N LYS A 28 -17.05 -13.41 -9.05
CA LYS A 28 -18.35 -13.68 -9.68
C LYS A 28 -18.89 -12.41 -10.35
N GLY A 29 -19.66 -12.56 -11.42
CA GLY A 29 -20.23 -11.45 -12.21
C GLY A 29 -21.12 -10.49 -11.43
N ILE A 30 -21.62 -10.88 -10.25
CA ILE A 30 -22.43 -10.06 -9.36
C ILE A 30 -21.70 -8.77 -8.95
N PHE A 31 -20.40 -8.82 -8.70
CA PHE A 31 -19.60 -7.63 -8.33
C PHE A 31 -19.54 -6.57 -9.45
N ARG A 32 -19.71 -6.99 -10.72
CA ARG A 32 -19.80 -6.04 -11.85
C ARG A 32 -21.15 -5.34 -11.88
N LYS A 33 -22.22 -6.02 -11.46
CA LYS A 33 -23.58 -5.44 -11.38
C LYS A 33 -23.68 -4.42 -10.26
N ASP A 34 -23.07 -4.73 -9.12
CA ASP A 34 -23.10 -3.88 -7.92
C ASP A 34 -22.05 -2.76 -7.97
N GLY A 35 -21.24 -2.68 -9.03
CA GLY A 35 -20.19 -1.68 -9.21
C GLY A 35 -19.02 -1.80 -8.22
N VAL A 36 -18.96 -2.88 -7.44
CA VAL A 36 -17.90 -3.12 -6.44
C VAL A 36 -16.80 -3.96 -7.07
N LYS A 37 -15.61 -3.38 -7.18
CA LYS A 37 -14.42 -4.08 -7.66
C LYS A 37 -13.60 -4.61 -6.49
N PRO A 38 -13.21 -5.91 -6.48
CA PRO A 38 -12.29 -6.41 -5.46
C PRO A 38 -10.93 -5.71 -5.57
N LEU A 39 -10.36 -5.37 -4.41
CA LEU A 39 -9.08 -4.67 -4.28
C LEU A 39 -8.08 -5.54 -3.51
N VAL A 40 -6.80 -5.31 -3.74
CA VAL A 40 -5.76 -5.84 -2.86
C VAL A 40 -5.98 -5.30 -1.45
N GLY A 41 -5.91 -6.17 -0.45
CA GLY A 41 -6.21 -5.85 0.94
C GLY A 41 -7.66 -6.14 1.37
N ASP A 42 -8.57 -6.43 0.44
CA ASP A 42 -9.93 -6.85 0.81
C ASP A 42 -9.91 -8.15 1.60
N ASN A 43 -10.70 -8.19 2.66
CA ASN A 43 -11.10 -9.44 3.30
C ASN A 43 -12.31 -9.99 2.53
N VAL A 44 -12.26 -11.25 2.18
CA VAL A 44 -13.27 -11.88 1.31
C VAL A 44 -13.68 -13.25 1.82
N GLU A 45 -14.90 -13.65 1.47
CA GLU A 45 -15.31 -15.03 1.52
C GLU A 45 -15.08 -15.69 0.17
N ILE A 46 -14.44 -16.84 0.17
CA ILE A 46 -14.22 -17.66 -1.03
C ILE A 46 -14.97 -18.99 -0.94
N GLU A 47 -15.43 -19.43 -2.09
CA GLU A 47 -15.91 -20.77 -2.35
C GLU A 47 -14.78 -21.56 -3.01
N VAL A 48 -14.28 -22.60 -2.36
CA VAL A 48 -13.25 -23.46 -2.91
C VAL A 48 -13.86 -24.38 -3.98
N LEU A 49 -13.25 -24.39 -5.14
CA LEU A 49 -13.63 -25.27 -6.27
C LEU A 49 -12.71 -26.47 -6.37
N ASP A 50 -11.44 -26.28 -6.07
CA ASP A 50 -10.42 -27.30 -6.11
C ASP A 50 -9.40 -27.04 -4.97
N GLU A 51 -9.32 -28.01 -4.07
CA GLU A 51 -8.44 -27.91 -2.88
C GLU A 51 -6.98 -28.23 -3.23
N GLU A 52 -6.73 -29.14 -4.18
CA GLU A 52 -5.39 -29.54 -4.58
C GLU A 52 -4.73 -28.46 -5.42
N GLU A 53 -5.45 -27.93 -6.42
CA GLU A 53 -4.98 -26.84 -7.27
C GLU A 53 -5.15 -25.45 -6.64
N LYS A 54 -5.72 -25.35 -5.43
CA LYS A 54 -6.00 -24.06 -4.73
C LYS A 54 -6.78 -23.08 -5.58
N LYS A 55 -7.88 -23.53 -6.19
CA LYS A 55 -8.75 -22.71 -7.02
C LYS A 55 -10.07 -22.41 -6.32
N GLY A 56 -10.60 -21.20 -6.55
CA GLY A 56 -11.86 -20.78 -5.94
C GLY A 56 -12.55 -19.62 -6.65
N ASN A 57 -13.66 -19.20 -6.05
CA ASN A 57 -14.39 -18.00 -6.45
C ASN A 57 -14.57 -17.08 -5.23
N ILE A 58 -14.44 -15.77 -5.43
CA ILE A 58 -14.85 -14.79 -4.44
C ILE A 58 -16.37 -14.76 -4.42
N ARG A 59 -16.97 -15.07 -3.26
CA ARG A 59 -18.42 -15.00 -3.03
C ARG A 59 -18.84 -13.64 -2.53
N GLU A 60 -18.07 -13.07 -1.60
CA GLU A 60 -18.39 -11.83 -0.91
C GLU A 60 -17.13 -11.05 -0.59
N ILE A 61 -17.23 -9.71 -0.66
CA ILE A 61 -16.24 -8.76 -0.16
C ILE A 61 -16.75 -8.23 1.17
N LEU A 62 -15.99 -8.48 2.23
CA LEU A 62 -16.37 -8.03 3.57
C LEU A 62 -16.19 -6.51 3.70
N THR A 63 -16.87 -5.92 4.68
CA THR A 63 -16.83 -4.47 4.93
C THR A 63 -15.41 -3.96 5.05
N ARG A 64 -15.09 -2.94 4.25
CA ARG A 64 -13.79 -2.24 4.27
C ARG A 64 -13.73 -1.25 5.43
N LYS A 65 -12.61 -1.20 6.15
CA LYS A 65 -12.36 -0.12 7.11
C LYS A 65 -11.94 1.18 6.43
N ASN A 66 -11.23 1.08 5.33
CA ASN A 66 -10.82 2.18 4.45
C ASN A 66 -10.44 1.65 3.07
N GLU A 67 -10.35 2.57 2.11
CA GLU A 67 -9.88 2.26 0.75
C GLU A 67 -9.24 3.48 0.10
N LEU A 68 -8.31 3.25 -0.82
CA LEU A 68 -7.70 4.24 -1.69
C LEU A 68 -8.03 3.93 -3.15
N ILE A 69 -8.15 5.00 -3.95
CA ILE A 69 -8.34 4.90 -5.41
C ILE A 69 -6.99 4.72 -6.11
N ARG A 70 -5.96 5.41 -5.60
CA ARG A 70 -4.58 5.35 -6.13
C ARG A 70 -3.58 5.40 -4.96
N PRO A 71 -2.88 4.28 -4.71
CA PRO A 71 -3.07 2.95 -5.31
C PRO A 71 -4.46 2.37 -4.97
N ALA A 72 -4.98 1.47 -5.84
CA ALA A 72 -6.26 0.80 -5.63
C ALA A 72 -6.09 -0.33 -4.60
N VAL A 73 -6.28 -0.02 -3.32
CA VAL A 73 -6.07 -0.91 -2.18
C VAL A 73 -7.11 -0.64 -1.09
N ALA A 74 -7.38 -1.65 -0.27
CA ALA A 74 -8.34 -1.58 0.84
C ALA A 74 -7.73 -2.08 2.15
N ASN A 75 -8.39 -1.75 3.27
CA ASN A 75 -8.04 -2.21 4.63
C ASN A 75 -6.58 -1.92 5.01
N ILE A 76 -6.14 -0.68 4.76
CA ILE A 76 -4.78 -0.21 5.02
C ILE A 76 -4.65 0.07 6.51
N ASP A 77 -3.61 -0.51 7.14
CA ASP A 77 -3.28 -0.27 8.54
C ASP A 77 -2.33 0.92 8.70
N GLN A 78 -1.42 1.10 7.75
CA GLN A 78 -0.41 2.15 7.78
C GLN A 78 0.13 2.44 6.38
N ALA A 79 0.46 3.69 6.10
CA ALA A 79 1.12 4.12 4.86
C ALA A 79 2.57 4.54 5.12
N LEU A 80 3.52 3.94 4.40
CA LEU A 80 4.89 4.42 4.33
C LEU A 80 5.06 5.27 3.08
N VAL A 81 5.22 6.58 3.27
CA VAL A 81 5.42 7.54 2.17
C VAL A 81 6.92 7.78 1.97
N VAL A 82 7.46 7.26 0.88
CA VAL A 82 8.86 7.46 0.52
C VAL A 82 8.98 8.67 -0.41
N PHE A 83 9.67 9.70 0.05
CA PHE A 83 9.78 10.98 -0.63
C PHE A 83 11.25 11.39 -0.84
N ALA A 84 11.63 11.73 -2.08
CA ALA A 84 12.98 12.19 -2.36
C ALA A 84 13.15 13.65 -1.95
N VAL A 85 14.17 13.93 -1.12
CA VAL A 85 14.40 15.29 -0.56
C VAL A 85 15.11 16.24 -1.53
N THR A 86 15.66 15.74 -2.66
CA THR A 86 16.42 16.59 -3.58
C THR A 86 16.18 16.27 -5.05
N LYS A 87 16.60 15.14 -5.57
CA LYS A 87 16.49 14.78 -7.00
C LYS A 87 15.59 13.56 -7.21
N PRO A 88 14.44 13.67 -7.93
CA PRO A 88 13.90 14.88 -8.58
C PRO A 88 13.53 15.98 -7.60
N LYS A 89 13.34 17.24 -8.09
CA LYS A 89 12.95 18.36 -7.22
C LYS A 89 11.67 18.02 -6.44
N PRO A 90 11.68 18.13 -5.13
CA PRO A 90 10.54 17.75 -4.30
C PRO A 90 9.33 18.65 -4.57
N HIS A 91 8.16 18.01 -4.68
CA HIS A 91 6.86 18.68 -4.79
C HIS A 91 6.10 18.58 -3.47
N PHE A 92 6.39 19.47 -2.54
CA PHE A 92 5.79 19.47 -1.19
C PHE A 92 4.27 19.55 -1.23
N ASN A 93 3.68 20.37 -2.11
CA ASN A 93 2.22 20.44 -2.27
C ASN A 93 1.60 19.07 -2.60
N LEU A 94 2.31 18.20 -3.34
CA LEU A 94 1.84 16.85 -3.62
C LEU A 94 1.89 15.99 -2.37
N LEU A 95 2.98 16.09 -1.60
CA LEU A 95 3.12 15.40 -0.33
C LEU A 95 2.02 15.81 0.65
N ASP A 96 1.81 17.12 0.82
CA ASP A 96 0.81 17.65 1.75
C ASP A 96 -0.61 17.22 1.38
N ARG A 97 -0.97 17.25 0.09
CA ARG A 97 -2.27 16.73 -0.40
C ARG A 97 -2.44 15.26 -0.11
N PHE A 98 -1.37 14.48 -0.26
CA PHE A 98 -1.40 13.05 0.06
C PHE A 98 -1.62 12.84 1.57
N LEU A 99 -0.91 13.60 2.41
CA LEU A 99 -1.07 13.54 3.87
C LEU A 99 -2.49 13.87 4.31
N VAL A 100 -3.07 14.96 3.76
CA VAL A 100 -4.47 15.34 4.05
C VAL A 100 -5.44 14.23 3.64
N MET A 101 -5.22 13.58 2.50
CA MET A 101 -6.04 12.44 2.08
C MET A 101 -5.92 11.27 3.05
N MET A 102 -4.72 10.97 3.56
CA MET A 102 -4.52 9.91 4.56
C MET A 102 -5.23 10.23 5.87
N GLU A 103 -5.14 11.48 6.35
CA GLU A 103 -5.86 11.95 7.53
C GLU A 103 -7.39 11.78 7.38
N GLN A 104 -7.95 12.20 6.25
CA GLN A 104 -9.38 12.01 5.96
C GLN A 104 -9.81 10.53 5.99
N LYS A 105 -8.93 9.63 5.58
CA LYS A 105 -9.16 8.18 5.58
C LYS A 105 -8.77 7.52 6.90
N LYS A 106 -8.28 8.29 7.89
CA LYS A 106 -7.77 7.80 9.19
C LYS A 106 -6.69 6.74 9.03
N ILE A 107 -5.79 6.93 8.06
CA ILE A 107 -4.66 6.03 7.79
C ILE A 107 -3.41 6.65 8.39
N PRO A 108 -2.78 6.02 9.41
CA PRO A 108 -1.52 6.48 9.96
C PRO A 108 -0.42 6.51 8.90
N VAL A 109 0.38 7.58 8.89
CA VAL A 109 1.47 7.77 7.92
C VAL A 109 2.81 7.80 8.61
N ILE A 110 3.78 7.11 8.01
CA ILE A 110 5.21 7.26 8.30
C ILE A 110 5.86 7.90 7.09
N LEU A 111 6.63 8.96 7.30
CA LEU A 111 7.42 9.61 6.25
C LEU A 111 8.83 9.04 6.20
N CYS A 112 9.31 8.73 5.00
CA CYS A 112 10.68 8.32 4.76
C CYS A 112 11.32 9.26 3.75
N PHE A 113 12.20 10.13 4.19
CA PHE A 113 12.97 11.01 3.33
C PHE A 113 14.17 10.28 2.75
N ASN A 114 14.08 9.96 1.48
CA ASN A 114 15.09 9.23 0.75
C ASN A 114 16.10 10.19 0.10
N LYS A 115 17.33 9.70 -0.17
CA LYS A 115 18.44 10.45 -0.76
C LYS A 115 18.93 11.61 0.12
N SER A 116 18.84 11.47 1.43
CA SER A 116 19.35 12.47 2.38
C SER A 116 20.87 12.65 2.31
N ASP A 117 21.61 11.68 1.78
CA ASP A 117 23.05 11.73 1.56
C ASP A 117 23.52 12.77 0.52
N ILE A 118 22.64 13.21 -0.35
CA ILE A 118 22.96 14.19 -1.42
C ILE A 118 22.21 15.51 -1.26
N ALA A 119 21.45 15.68 -0.19
CA ALA A 119 20.74 16.92 0.15
C ALA A 119 21.58 17.76 1.13
N LYS A 120 21.30 19.06 1.19
CA LYS A 120 21.90 19.93 2.21
C LYS A 120 21.30 19.60 3.57
N GLU A 121 22.11 19.51 4.59
CA GLU A 121 21.69 19.20 5.97
C GLU A 121 20.65 20.21 6.48
N SER A 122 20.83 21.51 6.17
CA SER A 122 19.88 22.55 6.51
C SER A 122 18.48 22.33 5.93
N ASP A 123 18.40 21.78 4.71
CA ASP A 123 17.12 21.53 4.04
C ASP A 123 16.42 20.29 4.64
N ILE A 124 17.22 19.27 4.98
CA ILE A 124 16.74 18.06 5.65
C ILE A 124 16.17 18.43 7.03
N SER A 125 16.95 19.18 7.83
CA SER A 125 16.54 19.57 9.20
C SER A 125 15.24 20.36 9.19
N LYS A 126 15.09 21.33 8.27
CA LYS A 126 13.84 22.10 8.13
C LYS A 126 12.63 21.22 7.79
N MET A 127 12.79 20.30 6.82
CA MET A 127 11.71 19.39 6.44
C MET A 127 11.34 18.47 7.60
N GLU A 128 12.34 17.92 8.26
CA GLU A 128 12.13 17.05 9.40
C GLU A 128 11.38 17.77 10.52
N GLU A 129 11.78 18.99 10.85
CA GLU A 129 11.12 19.83 11.85
C GLU A 129 9.65 20.10 11.48
N ILE A 130 9.37 20.50 10.24
CA ILE A 130 8.01 20.79 9.77
C ILE A 130 7.10 19.56 9.93
N TYR A 131 7.49 18.41 9.40
CA TYR A 131 6.59 17.25 9.42
C TYR A 131 6.51 16.57 10.78
N ARG A 132 7.57 16.61 11.60
CA ARG A 132 7.50 16.17 12.99
C ARG A 132 6.60 17.07 13.84
N SER A 133 6.62 18.37 13.64
CA SER A 133 5.71 19.30 14.34
C SER A 133 4.25 19.07 13.99
N CYS A 134 3.97 18.54 12.80
CA CYS A 134 2.64 18.07 12.39
C CYS A 134 2.26 16.69 12.92
N GLY A 135 3.13 16.05 13.70
CA GLY A 135 2.87 14.74 14.34
C GLY A 135 3.25 13.52 13.48
N TYR A 136 3.90 13.70 12.31
CA TYR A 136 4.31 12.57 11.49
C TYR A 136 5.66 11.99 11.96
N PRO A 137 5.76 10.66 12.16
CA PRO A 137 7.05 9.99 12.29
C PRO A 137 7.88 10.16 11.00
N VAL A 138 9.11 10.66 11.14
CA VAL A 138 10.00 10.91 9.99
C VAL A 138 11.26 10.07 10.13
N PHE A 139 11.61 9.33 9.07
CA PHE A 139 12.84 8.58 8.94
C PHE A 139 13.68 9.11 7.78
N LEU A 140 15.00 9.14 7.97
CA LEU A 140 15.95 9.48 6.94
C LEU A 140 16.55 8.22 6.34
N ARG A 141 16.59 8.12 5.01
CA ARG A 141 17.20 7.01 4.30
C ARG A 141 18.38 7.47 3.47
N VAL A 142 19.53 6.86 3.72
CA VAL A 142 20.74 7.00 2.93
C VAL A 142 20.94 5.76 2.08
N ARG A 143 21.30 5.93 0.81
CA ARG A 143 21.69 4.81 -0.04
C ARG A 143 23.04 4.27 0.47
N LYS A 144 23.06 3.05 1.01
CA LYS A 144 24.35 2.35 1.22
C LYS A 144 25.06 2.27 -0.14
N LYS A 145 26.27 2.81 -0.24
CA LYS A 145 27.16 2.51 -1.36
C LYS A 145 27.51 1.02 -1.21
N ASP A 146 26.89 0.17 -2.03
CA ASP A 146 27.37 -1.19 -2.18
C ASP A 146 28.81 -1.12 -2.63
N GLY A 147 29.70 -1.67 -1.82
CA GLY A 147 31.15 -1.72 -2.11
C GLY A 147 31.52 -2.64 -3.27
N ARG A 148 30.75 -2.62 -4.36
CA ARG A 148 31.18 -3.22 -5.62
C ARG A 148 32.08 -2.24 -6.34
N SER A 149 33.37 -2.27 -5.95
CA SER A 149 34.45 -1.80 -6.79
C SER A 149 34.32 -2.49 -8.15
N LYS A 150 34.13 -1.71 -9.19
CA LYS A 150 34.29 -2.21 -10.56
C LYS A 150 35.78 -2.60 -10.70
N LYS A 151 36.03 -3.87 -10.86
CA LYS A 151 37.24 -4.34 -11.51
C LYS A 151 37.10 -4.19 -13.01
#